data_1490ed04e794eac1a695f8332cc05486
#
_entry.id   1490ed04e794eac1a695f8332cc05486
#
_cell.length_a   1.000
_cell.length_b   1.000
_cell.length_c   1.000
_cell.angle_alpha   90.00
_cell.angle_beta   90.00
_cell.angle_gamma   90.00
#
_symmetry.space_group_name_H-M   'P 1'
#
loop_
_entity.id
_entity.type
_entity.pdbx_description
1 polymer ?
#
loop_
_entity_poly.entity_id
_entity_poly.type
_entity_poly.pdbx_seq_one_letter_code
_entity_poly.pdbx_strand_id
1 'polypeptide(L)'
;MKLGIVGLPNVGKSTLFNSLTKAGAESANYPFCTIDPNVGIVSVPDERIDRLGELYHSKKIVPAVIEFVDIAGLVKGASKGEGLGNQFLANIREVDAIVHVVRCFEDENIVHVDGSIDPARDIETINLELIFSDIEILERRISKIAKQARMDKTLAKELKLAEAVKAHLEDGHMAKTYELGEDEDDQAWFKMYNLLTAKPVI
;
A
#
# COMPACT_ATOMS: atom_id res chain seq x y z
N MET A 1 -9.09 5.80 7.18
CA MET A 1 -8.29 5.49 5.98
C MET A 1 -6.84 5.44 6.40
N LYS A 2 -6.15 4.36 6.08
CA LYS A 2 -4.75 4.10 6.49
C LYS A 2 -3.85 4.16 5.26
N LEU A 3 -2.85 5.05 5.27
CA LEU A 3 -1.90 5.25 4.16
C LEU A 3 -0.50 4.80 4.57
N GLY A 4 0.15 3.97 3.77
CA GLY A 4 1.53 3.56 4.00
C GLY A 4 2.52 4.41 3.20
N ILE A 5 3.46 5.04 3.87
CA ILE A 5 4.55 5.77 3.22
C ILE A 5 5.65 4.79 2.86
N VAL A 6 5.91 4.66 1.55
CA VAL A 6 6.82 3.68 0.96
C VAL A 6 7.87 4.40 0.10
N GLY A 7 9.04 3.82 -0.04
CA GLY A 7 10.11 4.32 -0.92
C GLY A 7 11.46 3.75 -0.52
N LEU A 8 12.47 3.97 -1.34
CA LEU A 8 13.85 3.55 -1.06
C LEU A 8 14.42 4.25 0.20
N PRO A 9 15.50 3.74 0.79
CA PRO A 9 16.21 4.45 1.85
C PRO A 9 16.67 5.85 1.41
N ASN A 10 16.68 6.80 2.35
CA ASN A 10 17.20 8.17 2.16
C ASN A 10 16.44 9.02 1.11
N VAL A 11 15.20 8.71 0.78
CA VAL A 11 14.37 9.51 -0.16
C VAL A 11 13.55 10.60 0.53
N GLY A 12 13.53 10.65 1.89
CA GLY A 12 12.80 11.65 2.65
C GLY A 12 11.49 11.18 3.29
N LYS A 13 11.21 9.85 3.34
CA LYS A 13 9.98 9.30 3.94
C LYS A 13 9.71 9.79 5.36
N SER A 14 10.66 9.60 6.26
CA SER A 14 10.50 10.03 7.66
C SER A 14 10.44 11.55 7.83
N THR A 15 11.06 12.30 6.91
CA THR A 15 10.91 13.76 6.87
C THR A 15 9.48 14.15 6.50
N LEU A 16 8.92 13.54 5.47
CA LEU A 16 7.52 13.73 5.07
C LEU A 16 6.57 13.33 6.20
N PHE A 17 6.75 12.13 6.77
CA PHE A 17 5.95 11.62 7.87
C PHE A 17 5.97 12.60 9.06
N ASN A 18 7.15 13.03 9.50
CA ASN A 18 7.29 13.97 10.60
C ASN A 18 6.66 15.35 10.30
N SER A 19 6.74 15.81 9.06
CA SER A 19 6.13 17.07 8.66
C SER A 19 4.60 17.00 8.70
N LEU A 20 4.03 15.91 8.21
CA LEU A 20 2.58 15.68 8.23
C LEU A 20 2.04 15.52 9.66
N THR A 21 2.74 14.72 10.48
CA THR A 21 2.27 14.37 11.83
C THR A 21 2.53 15.47 12.86
N LYS A 22 3.59 16.28 12.71
CA LYS A 22 3.82 17.45 13.58
C LYS A 22 2.81 18.55 13.34
N ALA A 23 2.36 18.75 12.09
CA ALA A 23 1.29 19.69 11.78
C ALA A 23 -0.06 19.25 12.37
N GLY A 24 -0.23 17.93 12.61
CA GLY A 24 -1.44 17.33 13.21
C GLY A 24 -1.36 17.11 14.73
N ALA A 25 -0.40 17.71 15.45
CA ALA A 25 -0.20 17.48 16.89
C ALA A 25 -1.42 17.81 17.80
N GLU A 26 -2.42 18.53 17.29
CA GLU A 26 -3.72 18.70 17.95
C GLU A 26 -4.60 17.43 17.92
N SER A 27 -4.20 16.41 17.15
CA SER A 27 -4.97 15.18 16.98
C SER A 27 -4.83 14.17 18.14
N ALA A 28 -4.00 14.45 19.14
CA ALA A 28 -3.75 13.58 20.31
C ALA A 28 -5.00 13.29 21.18
N ASN A 29 -6.14 13.90 20.89
CA ASN A 29 -7.39 13.77 21.65
C ASN A 29 -8.43 12.84 20.99
N TYR A 30 -8.06 12.08 19.95
CA TYR A 30 -8.99 11.12 19.36
C TYR A 30 -9.06 9.85 20.22
N PRO A 31 -10.24 9.51 20.79
CA PRO A 31 -10.43 8.24 21.48
C PRO A 31 -10.25 7.10 20.46
N PHE A 32 -9.51 6.05 20.83
CA PHE A 32 -9.20 4.85 20.04
C PHE A 32 -7.91 4.88 19.18
N CYS A 33 -7.03 5.88 19.32
CA CYS A 33 -5.76 5.87 18.64
C CYS A 33 -4.70 5.13 19.48
N THR A 34 -4.16 4.07 18.92
CA THR A 34 -2.97 3.39 19.49
C THR A 34 -1.75 4.28 19.26
N ILE A 35 -0.98 4.56 20.29
CA ILE A 35 0.30 5.30 20.17
C ILE A 35 1.35 4.31 19.70
N ASP A 36 1.45 4.16 18.37
CA ASP A 36 2.55 3.43 17.73
C ASP A 36 3.55 4.48 17.21
N PRO A 37 4.85 4.37 17.46
CA PRO A 37 5.85 5.36 17.05
C PRO A 37 5.93 5.56 15.53
N ASN A 38 5.41 4.62 14.75
CA ASN A 38 5.40 4.67 13.28
C ASN A 38 4.02 5.02 12.69
N VAL A 39 3.04 5.40 13.52
CA VAL A 39 1.69 5.77 13.07
C VAL A 39 1.41 7.22 13.46
N GLY A 40 1.06 8.04 12.48
CA GLY A 40 0.66 9.42 12.66
C GLY A 40 -0.76 9.65 12.18
N ILE A 41 -1.54 10.39 12.95
CA ILE A 41 -2.93 10.71 12.64
C ILE A 41 -3.02 12.18 12.24
N VAL A 42 -3.62 12.44 11.08
CA VAL A 42 -3.79 13.77 10.53
C VAL A 42 -5.28 14.02 10.26
N SER A 43 -5.81 15.10 10.80
CA SER A 43 -7.17 15.54 10.52
C SER A 43 -7.25 16.11 9.09
N VAL A 44 -8.32 15.76 8.38
CA VAL A 44 -8.61 16.32 7.05
C VAL A 44 -9.32 17.65 7.24
N PRO A 45 -8.72 18.79 6.86
CA PRO A 45 -9.40 20.09 6.90
C PRO A 45 -10.63 20.06 5.97
N ASP A 46 -11.80 20.50 6.47
CA ASP A 46 -13.01 20.59 5.67
C ASP A 46 -13.89 21.75 6.17
N GLU A 47 -13.84 22.87 5.46
CA GLU A 47 -14.59 24.08 5.77
C GLU A 47 -16.11 23.86 5.85
N ARG A 48 -16.63 22.81 5.19
CA ARG A 48 -18.06 22.47 5.22
C ARG A 48 -18.47 21.98 6.60
N ILE A 49 -17.58 21.23 7.27
CA ILE A 49 -17.84 20.73 8.63
C ILE A 49 -17.83 21.89 9.62
N ASP A 50 -16.89 22.82 9.49
CA ASP A 50 -16.80 24.00 10.34
C ASP A 50 -18.06 24.87 10.17
N ARG A 51 -18.49 25.10 8.93
CA ARG A 51 -19.70 25.86 8.61
C ARG A 51 -20.97 25.19 9.16
N LEU A 52 -21.07 23.86 9.06
CA LEU A 52 -22.18 23.12 9.65
C LEU A 52 -22.16 23.19 11.17
N GLY A 53 -20.97 23.12 11.77
CA GLY A 53 -20.78 23.25 13.20
C GLY A 53 -21.27 24.59 13.74
N GLU A 54 -20.96 25.70 13.07
CA GLU A 54 -21.46 27.03 13.37
C GLU A 54 -22.99 27.11 13.22
N LEU A 55 -23.53 26.65 12.06
CA LEU A 55 -24.96 26.76 11.75
C LEU A 55 -25.84 26.03 12.76
N TYR A 56 -25.40 24.84 13.21
CA TYR A 56 -26.15 24.00 14.14
C TYR A 56 -25.72 24.14 15.59
N HIS A 57 -24.80 25.08 15.90
CA HIS A 57 -24.23 25.26 17.24
C HIS A 57 -23.76 23.95 17.86
N SER A 58 -23.05 23.16 17.07
CA SER A 58 -22.61 21.82 17.47
C SER A 58 -21.64 21.86 18.64
N LYS A 59 -21.89 21.05 19.67
CA LYS A 59 -21.02 20.95 20.85
C LYS A 59 -19.64 20.36 20.55
N LYS A 60 -19.54 19.61 19.47
CA LYS A 60 -18.30 18.95 19.05
C LYS A 60 -18.30 18.79 17.53
N ILE A 61 -17.21 19.18 16.92
CA ILE A 61 -16.91 18.95 15.49
C ILE A 61 -15.86 17.87 15.41
N VAL A 62 -16.12 16.83 14.61
CA VAL A 62 -15.21 15.70 14.44
C VAL A 62 -14.87 15.56 12.94
N PRO A 63 -13.71 16.04 12.50
CA PRO A 63 -13.28 15.88 11.12
C PRO A 63 -12.93 14.43 10.79
N ALA A 64 -12.88 14.11 9.50
CA ALA A 64 -12.29 12.85 9.04
C ALA A 64 -10.79 12.83 9.37
N VAL A 65 -10.25 11.63 9.57
CA VAL A 65 -8.81 11.45 9.86
C VAL A 65 -8.19 10.49 8.87
N ILE A 66 -6.91 10.72 8.59
CA ILE A 66 -6.04 9.83 7.84
C ILE A 66 -4.94 9.35 8.79
N GLU A 67 -4.73 8.06 8.81
CA GLU A 67 -3.61 7.44 9.50
C GLU A 67 -2.46 7.25 8.51
N PHE A 68 -1.32 7.87 8.78
CA PHE A 68 -0.08 7.64 8.04
C PHE A 68 0.78 6.64 8.79
N VAL A 69 1.32 5.66 8.08
CA VAL A 69 2.25 4.67 8.62
C VAL A 69 3.59 4.85 7.92
N ASP A 70 4.65 5.17 8.70
CA ASP A 70 6.02 5.18 8.17
C ASP A 70 6.51 3.73 8.05
N ILE A 71 6.48 3.21 6.83
CA ILE A 71 6.95 1.86 6.53
C ILE A 71 8.44 1.94 6.21
N ALA A 72 9.25 1.16 6.90
CA ALA A 72 10.71 1.13 6.70
C ALA A 72 11.06 0.98 5.20
N GLY A 73 12.17 1.62 4.77
CA GLY A 73 12.54 1.64 3.35
C GLY A 73 12.71 0.24 2.75
N LEU A 74 12.14 0.03 1.57
CA LEU A 74 12.34 -1.16 0.78
C LEU A 74 13.77 -1.19 0.25
N VAL A 75 14.43 -2.33 0.40
CA VAL A 75 15.67 -2.65 -0.31
C VAL A 75 15.40 -3.68 -1.38
N LYS A 76 16.13 -3.59 -2.48
CA LYS A 76 16.07 -4.55 -3.58
C LYS A 76 16.25 -5.98 -3.05
N GLY A 77 15.37 -6.90 -3.48
CA GLY A 77 15.38 -8.30 -3.01
C GLY A 77 14.49 -8.57 -1.79
N ALA A 78 13.67 -7.63 -1.37
CA ALA A 78 12.76 -7.81 -0.24
C ALA A 78 11.74 -8.94 -0.43
N SER A 79 11.31 -9.16 -1.67
CA SER A 79 10.39 -10.25 -2.04
C SER A 79 11.03 -11.63 -1.95
N LYS A 80 12.36 -11.73 -2.13
CA LYS A 80 13.09 -13.01 -2.00
C LYS A 80 13.55 -13.28 -0.57
N GLY A 81 13.14 -12.44 0.36
CA GLY A 81 13.85 -12.19 1.54
C GLY A 81 13.58 -12.97 2.77
N GLU A 82 14.64 -13.08 3.46
CA GLU A 82 14.70 -13.39 4.87
C GLU A 82 14.51 -12.08 5.67
N GLY A 83 13.62 -12.09 6.65
CA GLY A 83 13.58 -11.07 7.68
C GLY A 83 12.82 -9.78 7.34
N LEU A 84 13.53 -8.66 7.25
CA LEU A 84 12.95 -7.29 7.17
C LEU A 84 12.09 -7.04 5.92
N GLY A 85 12.38 -7.70 4.79
CA GLY A 85 11.61 -7.58 3.55
C GLY A 85 10.18 -8.11 3.69
N ASN A 86 10.01 -9.26 4.31
CA ASN A 86 8.70 -9.85 4.56
C ASN A 86 7.85 -9.00 5.51
N GLN A 87 8.48 -8.41 6.53
CA GLN A 87 7.78 -7.50 7.45
C GLN A 87 7.34 -6.22 6.75
N PHE A 88 8.18 -5.66 5.87
CA PHE A 88 7.83 -4.52 5.03
C PHE A 88 6.58 -4.80 4.17
N LEU A 89 6.59 -5.93 3.43
CA LEU A 89 5.46 -6.32 2.59
C LEU A 89 4.19 -6.60 3.41
N ALA A 90 4.32 -7.16 4.61
CA ALA A 90 3.20 -7.36 5.53
C ALA A 90 2.58 -6.02 5.96
N ASN A 91 3.40 -5.03 6.31
CA ASN A 91 2.92 -3.69 6.68
C ASN A 91 2.16 -3.00 5.54
N ILE A 92 2.62 -3.16 4.27
CA ILE A 92 1.90 -2.62 3.11
C ILE A 92 0.54 -3.32 2.93
N ARG A 93 0.40 -4.60 3.30
CA ARG A 93 -0.89 -5.31 3.18
C ARG A 93 -1.97 -4.73 4.10
N GLU A 94 -1.58 -4.14 5.22
CA GLU A 94 -2.49 -3.60 6.22
C GLU A 94 -3.01 -2.19 5.91
N VAL A 95 -2.44 -1.51 4.92
CA VAL A 95 -2.85 -0.15 4.55
C VAL A 95 -3.84 -0.14 3.38
N ASP A 96 -4.66 0.92 3.29
CA ASP A 96 -5.67 1.07 2.24
C ASP A 96 -5.06 1.56 0.92
N ALA A 97 -4.02 2.40 0.99
CA ALA A 97 -3.31 2.94 -0.17
C ALA A 97 -1.84 3.21 0.16
N ILE A 98 -1.03 3.38 -0.86
CA ILE A 98 0.42 3.58 -0.80
C ILE A 98 0.75 5.02 -1.18
N VAL A 99 1.53 5.70 -0.33
CA VAL A 99 2.19 6.98 -0.67
C VAL A 99 3.63 6.66 -1.04
N HIS A 100 3.93 6.71 -2.33
CA HIS A 100 5.26 6.37 -2.84
C HIS A 100 6.15 7.60 -2.89
N VAL A 101 7.10 7.71 -1.97
CA VAL A 101 8.06 8.81 -1.90
C VAL A 101 9.27 8.49 -2.75
N VAL A 102 9.51 9.34 -3.75
CA VAL A 102 10.59 9.19 -4.73
C VAL A 102 11.51 10.41 -4.65
N ARG A 103 12.81 10.16 -4.63
CA ARG A 103 13.81 11.25 -4.60
C ARG A 103 14.03 11.81 -6.00
N CYS A 104 13.73 13.10 -6.16
CA CYS A 104 13.94 13.84 -7.42
C CYS A 104 14.96 15.00 -7.27
N PHE A 105 15.56 15.16 -6.09
CA PHE A 105 16.52 16.24 -5.80
C PHE A 105 17.95 15.70 -5.67
N GLU A 106 18.93 16.54 -6.01
CA GLU A 106 20.34 16.24 -5.82
C GLU A 106 20.84 16.86 -4.50
N ASP A 107 21.60 16.08 -3.72
CA ASP A 107 22.29 16.53 -2.52
C ASP A 107 23.48 15.58 -2.28
N GLU A 108 24.69 16.14 -2.31
CA GLU A 108 25.96 15.40 -2.17
C GLU A 108 26.13 14.78 -0.77
N ASN A 109 25.45 15.34 0.23
CA ASN A 109 25.53 14.85 1.62
C ASN A 109 24.58 13.68 1.89
N ILE A 110 23.65 13.38 0.98
CA ILE A 110 22.67 12.30 1.13
C ILE A 110 22.99 11.19 0.13
N VAL A 111 23.50 10.07 0.65
CA VAL A 111 23.85 8.91 -0.18
C VAL A 111 22.60 8.26 -0.76
N HIS A 112 22.57 8.01 -2.08
CA HIS A 112 21.55 7.18 -2.74
C HIS A 112 21.98 5.71 -2.73
N VAL A 113 21.01 4.80 -2.53
CA VAL A 113 21.27 3.34 -2.42
C VAL A 113 21.95 2.79 -3.69
N ASP A 114 21.52 3.25 -4.87
CA ASP A 114 22.06 2.83 -6.16
C ASP A 114 23.17 3.76 -6.69
N GLY A 115 23.67 4.69 -5.87
CA GLY A 115 24.78 5.60 -6.20
C GLY A 115 24.45 6.73 -7.17
N SER A 116 23.26 6.74 -7.78
CA SER A 116 22.77 7.79 -8.68
C SER A 116 21.28 8.02 -8.50
N ILE A 117 20.82 9.25 -8.74
CA ILE A 117 19.40 9.62 -8.67
C ILE A 117 18.77 9.31 -10.03
N ASP A 118 17.79 8.43 -10.03
CA ASP A 118 16.98 8.08 -11.17
C ASP A 118 15.55 7.72 -10.69
N PRO A 119 14.64 8.71 -10.66
CA PRO A 119 13.30 8.51 -10.13
C PRO A 119 12.50 7.42 -10.85
N ALA A 120 12.67 7.26 -12.16
CA ALA A 120 11.97 6.25 -12.95
C ALA A 120 12.42 4.83 -12.56
N ARG A 121 13.73 4.60 -12.47
CA ARG A 121 14.32 3.35 -12.00
C ARG A 121 13.87 3.03 -10.56
N ASP A 122 13.85 4.02 -9.68
CA ASP A 122 13.50 3.85 -8.28
C ASP A 122 12.01 3.44 -8.13
N ILE A 123 11.12 4.05 -8.93
CA ILE A 123 9.71 3.66 -9.01
C ILE A 123 9.58 2.22 -9.52
N GLU A 124 10.28 1.88 -10.59
CA GLU A 124 10.24 0.53 -11.18
C GLU A 124 10.74 -0.52 -10.19
N THR A 125 11.80 -0.22 -9.44
CA THR A 125 12.35 -1.12 -8.42
C THR A 125 11.29 -1.47 -7.36
N ILE A 126 10.58 -0.48 -6.84
CA ILE A 126 9.49 -0.71 -5.86
C ILE A 126 8.35 -1.51 -6.50
N ASN A 127 7.93 -1.13 -7.71
CA ASN A 127 6.84 -1.81 -8.40
C ASN A 127 7.14 -3.29 -8.62
N LEU A 128 8.36 -3.63 -9.05
CA LEU A 128 8.78 -5.01 -9.26
C LEU A 128 8.78 -5.83 -7.97
N GLU A 129 9.23 -5.27 -6.85
CA GLU A 129 9.19 -5.96 -5.56
C GLU A 129 7.76 -6.26 -5.10
N LEU A 130 6.81 -5.31 -5.32
CA LEU A 130 5.39 -5.53 -5.04
C LEU A 130 4.80 -6.61 -5.96
N ILE A 131 5.12 -6.59 -7.25
CA ILE A 131 4.69 -7.58 -8.25
C ILE A 131 5.20 -8.98 -7.87
N PHE A 132 6.49 -9.15 -7.54
CA PHE A 132 7.04 -10.44 -7.14
C PHE A 132 6.35 -11.00 -5.89
N SER A 133 6.06 -10.14 -4.91
CA SER A 133 5.32 -10.55 -3.72
C SER A 133 3.90 -11.04 -4.04
N ASP A 134 3.22 -10.39 -4.99
CA ASP A 134 1.87 -10.77 -5.40
C ASP A 134 1.88 -12.06 -6.24
N ILE A 135 2.86 -12.25 -7.11
CA ILE A 135 3.06 -13.50 -7.86
C ILE A 135 3.21 -14.67 -6.88
N GLU A 136 4.02 -14.54 -5.84
CA GLU A 136 4.24 -15.59 -4.84
C GLU A 136 2.94 -15.97 -4.11
N ILE A 137 2.06 -15.00 -3.83
CA ILE A 137 0.74 -15.28 -3.23
C ILE A 137 -0.14 -16.08 -4.18
N LEU A 138 -0.21 -15.65 -5.43
CA LEU A 138 -1.01 -16.34 -6.44
C LEU A 138 -0.48 -17.75 -6.69
N GLU A 139 0.83 -17.95 -6.74
CA GLU A 139 1.43 -19.29 -6.88
C GLU A 139 1.06 -20.22 -5.73
N ARG A 140 1.13 -19.73 -4.50
CA ARG A 140 0.68 -20.49 -3.33
C ARG A 140 -0.81 -20.82 -3.41
N ARG A 141 -1.66 -19.89 -3.85
CA ARG A 141 -3.08 -20.13 -4.03
C ARG A 141 -3.36 -21.14 -5.13
N ILE A 142 -2.77 -20.97 -6.31
CA ILE A 142 -2.87 -21.88 -7.46
C ILE A 142 -2.46 -23.30 -7.04
N SER A 143 -1.31 -23.47 -6.41
CA SER A 143 -0.84 -24.77 -5.95
C SER A 143 -1.81 -25.46 -4.98
N LYS A 144 -2.47 -24.68 -4.12
CA LYS A 144 -3.43 -25.17 -3.15
C LYS A 144 -4.73 -25.68 -3.81
N ILE A 145 -5.25 -24.95 -4.81
CA ILE A 145 -6.55 -25.25 -5.42
C ILE A 145 -6.46 -26.15 -6.65
N ALA A 146 -5.31 -26.24 -7.32
CA ALA A 146 -5.15 -26.92 -8.61
C ALA A 146 -5.61 -28.39 -8.61
N LYS A 147 -5.40 -29.12 -7.51
CA LYS A 147 -5.84 -30.52 -7.39
C LYS A 147 -7.35 -30.63 -7.26
N GLN A 148 -7.96 -29.75 -6.48
CA GLN A 148 -9.41 -29.76 -6.19
C GLN A 148 -10.22 -29.18 -7.35
N ALA A 149 -9.66 -28.24 -8.10
CA ALA A 149 -10.26 -27.62 -9.29
C ALA A 149 -10.65 -28.64 -10.39
N ARG A 150 -10.07 -29.85 -10.39
CA ARG A 150 -10.44 -30.92 -11.32
C ARG A 150 -11.83 -31.49 -11.06
N MET A 151 -12.32 -31.39 -9.84
CA MET A 151 -13.61 -31.96 -9.40
C MET A 151 -14.63 -30.89 -9.00
N ASP A 152 -14.18 -29.65 -8.80
CA ASP A 152 -15.01 -28.54 -8.37
C ASP A 152 -14.98 -27.42 -9.42
N LYS A 153 -16.14 -27.13 -10.02
CA LYS A 153 -16.27 -26.10 -11.07
C LYS A 153 -16.00 -24.69 -10.56
N THR A 154 -16.34 -24.41 -9.30
CA THR A 154 -16.10 -23.11 -8.69
C THR A 154 -14.60 -22.87 -8.52
N LEU A 155 -13.89 -23.87 -7.98
CA LEU A 155 -12.42 -23.80 -7.87
C LEU A 155 -11.73 -23.80 -9.24
N ALA A 156 -12.31 -24.44 -10.26
CA ALA A 156 -11.78 -24.39 -11.62
C ALA A 156 -11.90 -22.97 -12.23
N LYS A 157 -12.98 -22.25 -11.90
CA LYS A 157 -13.17 -20.86 -12.31
C LYS A 157 -12.17 -19.94 -11.57
N GLU A 158 -12.05 -20.09 -10.25
CA GLU A 158 -11.07 -19.35 -9.46
C GLU A 158 -9.63 -19.59 -9.95
N LEU A 159 -9.28 -20.84 -10.28
CA LEU A 159 -7.96 -21.19 -10.80
C LEU A 159 -7.63 -20.41 -12.07
N LYS A 160 -8.57 -20.35 -13.01
CA LYS A 160 -8.40 -19.58 -14.26
C LYS A 160 -8.15 -18.10 -13.99
N LEU A 161 -8.90 -17.49 -13.06
CA LEU A 161 -8.70 -16.12 -12.68
C LEU A 161 -7.31 -15.91 -12.07
N ALA A 162 -6.92 -16.78 -11.10
CA ALA A 162 -5.63 -16.66 -10.44
C ALA A 162 -4.45 -16.80 -11.43
N GLU A 163 -4.56 -17.74 -12.40
CA GLU A 163 -3.56 -17.91 -13.46
C GLU A 163 -3.51 -16.71 -14.40
N ALA A 164 -4.66 -16.13 -14.76
CA ALA A 164 -4.72 -14.96 -15.64
C ALA A 164 -4.13 -13.71 -14.96
N VAL A 165 -4.48 -13.47 -13.69
CA VAL A 165 -3.91 -12.35 -12.91
C VAL A 165 -2.40 -12.55 -12.70
N LYS A 166 -1.95 -13.78 -12.45
CA LYS A 166 -0.53 -14.09 -12.34
C LYS A 166 0.22 -13.77 -13.64
N ALA A 167 -0.30 -14.20 -14.79
CA ALA A 167 0.30 -13.89 -16.09
C ALA A 167 0.41 -12.38 -16.35
N HIS A 168 -0.64 -11.62 -15.99
CA HIS A 168 -0.64 -10.16 -16.09
C HIS A 168 0.48 -9.51 -15.25
N LEU A 169 0.72 -10.03 -14.05
CA LEU A 169 1.82 -9.59 -13.18
C LEU A 169 3.19 -10.01 -13.74
N GLU A 170 3.32 -11.22 -14.31
CA GLU A 170 4.56 -11.71 -14.94
C GLU A 170 4.97 -10.89 -16.15
N ASP A 171 3.99 -10.31 -16.87
CA ASP A 171 4.21 -9.33 -17.94
C ASP A 171 4.62 -7.93 -17.44
N GLY A 172 4.80 -7.75 -16.12
CA GLY A 172 5.23 -6.50 -15.50
C GLY A 172 4.10 -5.50 -15.22
N HIS A 173 2.84 -5.89 -15.39
CA HIS A 173 1.69 -5.04 -15.14
C HIS A 173 1.19 -5.15 -13.70
N MET A 174 0.77 -4.04 -13.10
CA MET A 174 0.19 -4.03 -11.76
C MET A 174 -1.22 -4.63 -11.76
N ALA A 175 -1.61 -5.33 -10.71
CA ALA A 175 -2.95 -5.93 -10.58
C ALA A 175 -4.09 -4.92 -10.73
N LYS A 176 -3.90 -3.65 -10.35
CA LYS A 176 -4.89 -2.59 -10.53
C LYS A 176 -5.24 -2.29 -12.00
N THR A 177 -4.40 -2.70 -12.94
CA THR A 177 -4.63 -2.53 -14.39
C THR A 177 -5.24 -3.78 -15.03
N TYR A 178 -5.47 -4.84 -14.26
CA TYR A 178 -6.18 -6.02 -14.75
C TYR A 178 -7.66 -5.72 -14.92
N GLU A 179 -8.19 -5.97 -16.11
CA GLU A 179 -9.62 -5.77 -16.42
C GLU A 179 -10.45 -6.91 -15.85
N LEU A 180 -11.00 -6.70 -14.67
CA LEU A 180 -11.97 -7.61 -14.07
C LEU A 180 -13.32 -7.42 -14.76
N GLY A 181 -13.97 -8.53 -15.15
CA GLY A 181 -15.35 -8.53 -15.62
C GLY A 181 -16.36 -8.19 -14.52
N GLU A 182 -17.64 -8.20 -14.89
CA GLU A 182 -18.76 -7.91 -13.97
C GLU A 182 -19.14 -9.10 -13.06
N ASP A 183 -18.43 -10.22 -13.17
CA ASP A 183 -18.73 -11.43 -12.40
C ASP A 183 -18.42 -11.23 -10.90
N GLU A 184 -19.42 -11.40 -10.06
CA GLU A 184 -19.32 -11.16 -8.62
C GLU A 184 -18.32 -12.09 -7.91
N ASP A 185 -18.20 -13.34 -8.36
CA ASP A 185 -17.24 -14.29 -7.78
C ASP A 185 -15.82 -13.87 -8.11
N ASP A 186 -15.55 -13.46 -9.35
CA ASP A 186 -14.22 -12.99 -9.78
C ASP A 186 -13.80 -11.76 -9.00
N GLN A 187 -14.72 -10.81 -8.78
CA GLN A 187 -14.47 -9.62 -7.96
C GLN A 187 -14.20 -9.99 -6.49
N ALA A 188 -14.95 -10.95 -5.93
CA ALA A 188 -14.76 -11.41 -4.57
C ALA A 188 -13.39 -12.10 -4.38
N TRP A 189 -13.00 -12.98 -5.30
CA TRP A 189 -11.69 -13.65 -5.26
C TRP A 189 -10.54 -12.69 -5.44
N PHE A 190 -10.63 -11.76 -6.41
CA PHE A 190 -9.61 -10.74 -6.62
C PHE A 190 -9.39 -9.89 -5.36
N LYS A 191 -10.46 -9.47 -4.70
CA LYS A 191 -10.39 -8.77 -3.43
C LYS A 191 -9.79 -9.64 -2.31
N MET A 192 -10.16 -10.92 -2.26
CA MET A 192 -9.64 -11.89 -1.28
C MET A 192 -8.13 -12.12 -1.39
N TYR A 193 -7.57 -12.03 -2.59
CA TYR A 193 -6.11 -12.17 -2.79
C TYR A 193 -5.32 -11.07 -2.08
N ASN A 194 -5.93 -9.94 -1.81
CA ASN A 194 -5.32 -8.78 -1.14
C ASN A 194 -3.95 -8.42 -1.74
N LEU A 195 -3.92 -8.27 -3.06
CA LEU A 195 -2.71 -7.98 -3.80
C LEU A 195 -2.22 -6.56 -3.50
N LEU A 196 -0.91 -6.41 -3.33
CA LEU A 196 -0.26 -5.13 -3.05
C LEU A 196 -0.39 -4.18 -4.24
N THR A 197 -0.23 -4.73 -5.45
CA THR A 197 -0.30 -3.98 -6.72
C THR A 197 -1.73 -3.63 -7.15
N ALA A 198 -2.76 -4.13 -6.43
CA ALA A 198 -4.15 -3.72 -6.60
C ALA A 198 -4.49 -2.44 -5.82
N LYS A 199 -3.66 -2.05 -4.83
CA LYS A 199 -3.88 -0.87 -4.00
C LYS A 199 -3.66 0.42 -4.80
N PRO A 200 -4.40 1.52 -4.48
CA PRO A 200 -4.10 2.84 -5.00
C PRO A 200 -2.68 3.28 -4.61
N VAL A 201 -1.98 3.91 -5.55
CA VAL A 201 -0.64 4.50 -5.34
C VAL A 201 -0.72 5.98 -5.71
N ILE A 202 -0.21 6.82 -4.81
CA ILE A 202 -0.11 8.27 -4.91
C ILE A 202 1.36 8.64 -4.95
#